data_a015d3b59c1c0f019a109a7c67c84ba7
#
_entry.id   a015d3b59c1c0f019a109a7c67c84ba7
#
_cell.length_a   1.000
_cell.length_b   1.000
_cell.length_c   1.000
_cell.angle_alpha   90.00
_cell.angle_beta   90.00
_cell.angle_gamma   90.00
#
_symmetry.space_group_name_H-M   'P 1'
#
loop_
_entity.id
_entity.type
_entity.pdbx_description
1 polymer ?
#
loop_
_entity_poly.entity_id
_entity_poly.type
_entity_poly.pdbx_seq_one_letter_code
_entity_poly.pdbx_strand_id
1 'polypeptide(L)'
;MKVAVLFSGGKDSSLVVLLLEPFFDEIELVTFSFGHDDTWTRAADAARELDHPHRRMVFEDGVLEKALEILLCTGYPNDALNYVHPIAVETMAKECKFVADGTRRDDRAPKMSFSAIRSLEDRLHMHYLRPLAGLGGKTIKAMASRYLDFEEMLSERYPASDFEVGLRYALKERHGQREVDRIFPSNHTHTRVIRRKRYVQENEGQEDQACQGIQSES
;
A
#
# COMPACT_ATOMS: atom_id res chain seq x y z
N MET A 1 21.16 -1.31 4.22
CA MET A 1 20.04 -2.02 4.88
C MET A 1 18.98 -2.35 3.82
N LYS A 2 18.34 -3.53 3.95
CA LYS A 2 17.24 -3.95 3.05
C LYS A 2 15.90 -3.82 3.73
N VAL A 3 14.86 -3.36 3.00
CA VAL A 3 13.45 -3.35 3.41
C VAL A 3 12.58 -4.02 2.36
N ALA A 4 11.59 -4.79 2.79
CA ALA A 4 10.53 -5.29 1.94
C ALA A 4 9.27 -4.43 2.14
N VAL A 5 8.70 -3.93 1.06
CA VAL A 5 7.45 -3.13 1.09
C VAL A 5 6.31 -3.99 0.57
N LEU A 6 5.25 -4.21 1.38
CA LEU A 6 4.00 -4.78 0.90
C LEU A 6 3.36 -3.80 -0.08
N PHE A 7 3.37 -4.17 -1.36
CA PHE A 7 3.18 -3.25 -2.46
C PHE A 7 1.97 -3.63 -3.33
N SER A 8 1.02 -2.69 -3.45
CA SER A 8 -0.19 -2.86 -4.26
C SER A 8 -0.15 -2.13 -5.61
N GLY A 9 0.89 -1.32 -5.86
CA GLY A 9 0.96 -0.43 -7.02
C GLY A 9 0.10 0.83 -6.90
N GLY A 10 -0.58 1.01 -5.76
CA GLY A 10 -1.35 2.21 -5.44
C GLY A 10 -0.48 3.36 -4.93
N LYS A 11 -1.06 4.58 -4.90
CA LYS A 11 -0.35 5.81 -4.47
C LYS A 11 0.24 5.72 -3.06
N ASP A 12 -0.44 4.99 -2.14
CA ASP A 12 -0.05 4.94 -0.73
C ASP A 12 1.20 4.07 -0.56
N SER A 13 1.20 2.84 -1.06
CA SER A 13 2.38 1.97 -1.04
C SER A 13 3.55 2.55 -1.85
N SER A 14 3.27 3.24 -2.96
CA SER A 14 4.30 3.93 -3.74
C SER A 14 4.90 5.14 -3.02
N LEU A 15 4.09 5.90 -2.27
CA LEU A 15 4.61 6.98 -1.44
C LEU A 15 5.51 6.46 -0.31
N VAL A 16 5.17 5.29 0.28
CA VAL A 16 6.05 4.63 1.27
C VAL A 16 7.42 4.34 0.68
N VAL A 17 7.48 3.84 -0.55
CA VAL A 17 8.76 3.57 -1.24
C VAL A 17 9.60 4.84 -1.29
N LEU A 18 9.03 5.95 -1.78
CA LEU A 18 9.74 7.23 -1.89
C LEU A 18 10.20 7.77 -0.53
N LEU A 19 9.41 7.57 0.52
CA LEU A 19 9.78 7.97 1.88
C LEU A 19 10.90 7.13 2.48
N LEU A 20 11.06 5.89 2.05
CA LEU A 20 12.07 4.96 2.56
C LEU A 20 13.39 5.01 1.76
N GLU A 21 13.38 5.49 0.51
CA GLU A 21 14.57 5.59 -0.33
C GLU A 21 15.79 6.24 0.35
N PRO A 22 15.66 7.33 1.15
CA PRO A 22 16.83 7.94 1.80
C PRO A 22 17.45 7.10 2.91
N PHE A 23 16.78 6.04 3.38
CA PHE A 23 17.16 5.29 4.59
C PHE A 23 17.60 3.85 4.30
N PHE A 24 17.29 3.31 3.12
CA PHE A 24 17.55 1.91 2.78
C PHE A 24 18.32 1.79 1.47
N ASP A 25 19.37 0.98 1.49
CA ASP A 25 20.23 0.72 0.31
C ASP A 25 19.52 -0.19 -0.71
N GLU A 26 18.58 -1.03 -0.23
CA GLU A 26 17.83 -1.98 -1.04
C GLU A 26 16.36 -1.97 -0.60
N ILE A 27 15.45 -1.71 -1.56
CA ILE A 27 14.01 -1.77 -1.37
C ILE A 27 13.45 -2.82 -2.32
N GLU A 28 12.85 -3.87 -1.77
CA GLU A 28 12.15 -4.90 -2.54
C GLU A 28 10.64 -4.70 -2.43
N LEU A 29 9.94 -4.59 -3.56
CA LEU A 29 8.50 -4.44 -3.60
C LEU A 29 7.85 -5.82 -3.71
N VAL A 30 6.97 -6.16 -2.78
CA VAL A 30 6.37 -7.49 -2.71
C VAL A 30 4.87 -7.40 -2.76
N THR A 31 4.27 -8.03 -3.79
CA THR A 31 2.83 -8.14 -3.92
C THR A 31 2.38 -9.56 -3.59
N PHE A 32 1.56 -9.70 -2.56
CA PHE A 32 0.90 -10.95 -2.26
C PHE A 32 -0.36 -11.12 -3.09
N SER A 33 -0.59 -12.31 -3.61
CA SER A 33 -1.79 -12.72 -4.35
C SER A 33 -2.30 -14.05 -3.84
N PHE A 34 -3.57 -14.35 -4.14
CA PHE A 34 -4.15 -15.66 -3.86
C PHE A 34 -3.94 -16.68 -5.00
N GLY A 35 -3.20 -16.31 -6.04
CA GLY A 35 -2.85 -17.22 -7.12
C GLY A 35 -3.90 -17.38 -8.24
N HIS A 36 -5.08 -16.75 -8.09
CA HIS A 36 -6.22 -16.94 -9.00
C HIS A 36 -6.44 -15.83 -10.03
N ASP A 37 -5.64 -14.76 -9.95
CA ASP A 37 -5.80 -13.59 -10.81
C ASP A 37 -4.43 -13.04 -11.27
N ASP A 38 -4.47 -12.16 -12.26
CA ASP A 38 -3.31 -11.49 -12.83
C ASP A 38 -3.17 -10.03 -12.36
N THR A 39 -3.92 -9.61 -11.33
CA THR A 39 -3.92 -8.22 -10.86
C THR A 39 -2.55 -7.75 -10.38
N TRP A 40 -1.71 -8.68 -9.89
CA TRP A 40 -0.32 -8.43 -9.47
C TRP A 40 0.53 -7.77 -10.58
N THR A 41 0.19 -7.96 -11.87
CA THR A 41 0.90 -7.35 -13.00
C THR A 41 0.85 -5.83 -12.96
N ARG A 42 -0.22 -5.25 -12.40
CA ARG A 42 -0.37 -3.80 -12.23
C ARG A 42 0.57 -3.23 -11.18
N ALA A 43 0.81 -4.00 -10.11
CA ALA A 43 1.85 -3.63 -9.15
C ALA A 43 3.24 -3.74 -9.78
N ALA A 44 3.49 -4.77 -10.59
CA ALA A 44 4.75 -4.90 -11.32
C ALA A 44 4.99 -3.72 -12.29
N ASP A 45 3.93 -3.21 -12.96
CA ASP A 45 4.03 -2.02 -13.81
C ASP A 45 4.41 -0.79 -12.98
N ALA A 46 3.72 -0.56 -11.86
CA ALA A 46 4.02 0.57 -10.98
C ALA A 46 5.42 0.47 -10.35
N ALA A 47 5.89 -0.75 -10.05
CA ALA A 47 7.23 -0.99 -9.52
C ALA A 47 8.33 -0.59 -10.52
N ARG A 48 8.12 -0.86 -11.82
CA ARG A 48 9.03 -0.43 -12.90
C ARG A 48 9.13 1.09 -12.98
N GLU A 49 8.02 1.80 -12.79
CA GLU A 49 8.01 3.26 -12.77
C GLU A 49 8.75 3.85 -11.56
N LEU A 50 8.86 3.09 -10.46
CA LEU A 50 9.62 3.46 -9.26
C LEU A 50 11.09 3.03 -9.33
N ASP A 51 11.47 2.24 -10.33
CA ASP A 51 12.83 1.69 -10.50
C ASP A 51 13.30 0.81 -9.33
N HIS A 52 12.37 -0.03 -8.82
CA HIS A 52 12.66 -0.98 -7.75
C HIS A 52 12.31 -2.42 -8.14
N PRO A 53 13.08 -3.43 -7.66
CA PRO A 53 12.78 -4.82 -7.89
C PRO A 53 11.41 -5.19 -7.30
N HIS A 54 10.64 -5.97 -8.07
CA HIS A 54 9.31 -6.43 -7.69
C HIS A 54 9.23 -7.95 -7.70
N ARG A 55 8.57 -8.49 -6.68
CA ARG A 55 8.32 -9.93 -6.56
C ARG A 55 6.85 -10.19 -6.22
N ARG A 56 6.26 -11.16 -6.92
CA ARG A 56 4.98 -11.74 -6.54
C ARG A 56 5.20 -12.86 -5.53
N MET A 57 4.42 -12.86 -4.46
CA MET A 57 4.27 -14.00 -3.55
C MET A 57 2.83 -14.51 -3.60
N VAL A 58 2.66 -15.83 -3.47
CA VAL A 58 1.36 -16.45 -3.34
C VAL A 58 1.18 -16.89 -1.90
N PHE A 59 0.02 -16.60 -1.31
CA PHE A 59 -0.31 -17.10 0.02
C PHE A 59 -0.30 -18.63 0.06
N GLU A 60 0.06 -19.17 1.21
CA GLU A 60 -0.04 -20.61 1.49
C GLU A 60 -1.49 -21.10 1.34
N ASP A 61 -1.64 -22.38 1.07
CA ASP A 61 -2.95 -23.04 0.97
C ASP A 61 -3.77 -22.83 2.25
N GLY A 62 -5.07 -22.63 2.07
CA GLY A 62 -6.01 -22.40 3.16
C GLY A 62 -6.20 -20.94 3.58
N VAL A 63 -5.28 -20.03 3.23
CA VAL A 63 -5.43 -18.59 3.58
C VAL A 63 -6.63 -17.98 2.87
N LEU A 64 -6.79 -18.25 1.57
CA LEU A 64 -7.94 -17.77 0.80
C LEU A 64 -9.25 -18.35 1.31
N GLU A 65 -9.28 -19.67 1.54
CA GLU A 65 -10.45 -20.39 2.04
C GLU A 65 -10.94 -19.78 3.36
N LYS A 66 -10.01 -19.55 4.28
CA LYS A 66 -10.34 -18.94 5.58
C LYS A 66 -10.79 -17.49 5.46
N ALA A 67 -10.17 -16.71 4.58
CA ALA A 67 -10.59 -15.34 4.32
C ALA A 67 -12.00 -15.27 3.72
N LEU A 68 -12.35 -16.17 2.79
CA LEU A 68 -13.69 -16.27 2.21
C LEU A 68 -14.73 -16.74 3.25
N GLU A 69 -14.36 -17.71 4.11
CA GLU A 69 -15.22 -18.12 5.23
C GLU A 69 -15.56 -16.92 6.14
N ILE A 70 -14.55 -16.12 6.50
CA ILE A 70 -14.75 -14.91 7.31
C ILE A 70 -15.68 -13.93 6.59
N LEU A 71 -15.45 -13.65 5.30
CA LEU A 71 -16.31 -12.77 4.50
C LEU A 71 -17.76 -13.22 4.49
N LEU A 72 -18.00 -14.51 4.27
CA LEU A 72 -19.36 -15.06 4.19
C LEU A 72 -20.06 -15.06 5.54
N CYS A 73 -19.33 -15.38 6.63
CA CYS A 73 -19.87 -15.44 7.98
C CYS A 73 -20.17 -14.05 8.55
N THR A 74 -19.26 -13.09 8.37
CA THR A 74 -19.40 -11.75 9.00
C THR A 74 -20.11 -10.75 8.10
N GLY A 75 -20.01 -10.91 6.77
CA GLY A 75 -20.47 -9.92 5.79
C GLY A 75 -19.60 -8.64 5.78
N TYR A 76 -18.41 -8.69 6.40
CA TYR A 76 -17.56 -7.50 6.59
C TYR A 76 -16.17 -7.73 5.97
N PRO A 77 -15.81 -6.97 4.90
CA PRO A 77 -14.50 -7.10 4.24
C PRO A 77 -13.32 -6.86 5.19
N ASN A 78 -13.50 -5.93 6.14
CA ASN A 78 -12.44 -5.55 7.07
C ASN A 78 -11.94 -6.71 7.91
N ASP A 79 -12.81 -7.65 8.28
CA ASP A 79 -12.43 -8.81 9.10
C ASP A 79 -11.51 -9.75 8.32
N ALA A 80 -11.80 -9.99 7.05
CA ALA A 80 -10.95 -10.78 6.17
C ALA A 80 -9.61 -10.07 5.89
N LEU A 81 -9.62 -8.75 5.67
CA LEU A 81 -8.40 -7.98 5.48
C LEU A 81 -7.52 -7.97 6.74
N ASN A 82 -8.12 -7.86 7.92
CA ASN A 82 -7.43 -7.96 9.21
C ASN A 82 -6.87 -9.36 9.49
N TYR A 83 -7.43 -10.40 8.88
CA TYR A 83 -6.90 -11.76 8.92
C TYR A 83 -5.71 -11.94 7.96
N VAL A 84 -5.84 -11.50 6.72
CA VAL A 84 -4.84 -11.73 5.66
C VAL A 84 -3.57 -10.91 5.86
N HIS A 85 -3.71 -9.64 6.24
CA HIS A 85 -2.60 -8.71 6.30
C HIS A 85 -1.48 -9.12 7.29
N PRO A 86 -1.76 -9.51 8.54
CA PRO A 86 -0.73 -10.01 9.45
C PRO A 86 0.04 -11.21 8.89
N ILE A 87 -0.64 -12.11 8.15
CA ILE A 87 0.00 -13.28 7.51
C ILE A 87 1.03 -12.82 6.48
N ALA A 88 0.70 -11.80 5.67
CA ALA A 88 1.65 -11.24 4.71
C ALA A 88 2.87 -10.65 5.42
N VAL A 89 2.67 -9.87 6.49
CA VAL A 89 3.76 -9.30 7.29
C VAL A 89 4.62 -10.39 7.91
N GLU A 90 4.01 -11.41 8.53
CA GLU A 90 4.71 -12.54 9.15
C GLU A 90 5.50 -13.36 8.13
N THR A 91 4.95 -13.56 6.94
CA THR A 91 5.64 -14.28 5.86
C THR A 91 6.88 -13.52 5.42
N MET A 92 6.78 -12.21 5.22
CA MET A 92 7.93 -11.38 4.86
C MET A 92 8.96 -11.27 5.96
N ALA A 93 8.55 -11.28 7.22
CA ALA A 93 9.46 -11.21 8.36
C ALA A 93 10.40 -12.42 8.48
N LYS A 94 10.06 -13.55 7.85
CA LYS A 94 10.95 -14.73 7.77
C LYS A 94 12.15 -14.48 6.85
N GLU A 95 12.03 -13.55 5.90
CA GLU A 95 13.04 -13.30 4.87
C GLU A 95 13.70 -11.91 5.02
N CYS A 96 13.04 -10.95 5.62
CA CYS A 96 13.49 -9.57 5.70
C CYS A 96 13.28 -8.98 7.10
N LYS A 97 14.34 -8.37 7.65
CA LYS A 97 14.30 -7.76 8.98
C LYS A 97 13.42 -6.51 9.05
N PHE A 98 13.28 -5.78 7.95
CA PHE A 98 12.43 -4.58 7.87
C PHE A 98 11.31 -4.84 6.87
N VAL A 99 10.07 -4.75 7.33
CA VAL A 99 8.87 -4.88 6.51
C VAL A 99 8.06 -3.59 6.62
N ALA A 100 7.61 -3.05 5.50
CA ALA A 100 6.84 -1.81 5.46
C ALA A 100 5.53 -1.97 4.69
N ASP A 101 4.55 -1.13 4.99
CA ASP A 101 3.32 -1.02 4.21
C ASP A 101 2.76 0.42 4.13
N GLY A 102 1.71 0.58 3.32
CA GLY A 102 1.03 1.83 3.07
C GLY A 102 -0.17 2.13 4.00
N THR A 103 -0.29 1.45 5.15
CA THR A 103 -1.41 1.67 6.08
C THR A 103 -1.43 3.10 6.61
N ARG A 104 -2.62 3.74 6.49
CA ARG A 104 -2.85 5.13 6.89
C ARG A 104 -3.57 5.22 8.24
N ARG A 105 -3.61 6.43 8.79
CA ARG A 105 -4.36 6.74 10.02
C ARG A 105 -5.85 6.45 9.89
N ASP A 106 -6.44 6.78 8.74
CA ASP A 106 -7.89 6.73 8.47
C ASP A 106 -8.34 5.46 7.73
N ASP A 107 -7.45 4.49 7.51
CA ASP A 107 -7.86 3.18 6.98
C ASP A 107 -8.76 2.45 7.98
N ARG A 108 -9.76 1.77 7.45
CA ARG A 108 -10.65 0.91 8.24
C ARG A 108 -10.06 -0.48 8.45
N ALA A 109 -9.35 -0.98 7.46
CA ALA A 109 -8.56 -2.21 7.47
C ALA A 109 -7.42 -2.10 6.43
N PRO A 110 -6.29 -2.78 6.66
CA PRO A 110 -5.98 -3.56 7.86
C PRO A 110 -5.71 -2.66 9.08
N LYS A 111 -6.02 -3.17 10.27
CA LYS A 111 -5.71 -2.50 11.54
C LYS A 111 -5.05 -3.45 12.51
N MET A 112 -3.76 -3.25 12.73
CA MET A 112 -3.03 -3.91 13.81
C MET A 112 -2.87 -2.95 14.99
N SER A 113 -3.22 -3.39 16.19
CA SER A 113 -2.97 -2.61 17.41
C SER A 113 -1.48 -2.46 17.69
N PHE A 114 -1.07 -1.42 18.41
CA PHE A 114 0.33 -1.25 18.82
C PHE A 114 0.87 -2.45 19.61
N SER A 115 0.04 -3.06 20.47
CA SER A 115 0.43 -4.26 21.21
C SER A 115 0.64 -5.47 20.31
N ALA A 116 -0.20 -5.66 19.29
CA ALA A 116 -0.04 -6.73 18.31
C ALA A 116 1.22 -6.54 17.46
N ILE A 117 1.49 -5.31 17.04
CA ILE A 117 2.72 -4.98 16.28
C ILE A 117 3.95 -5.26 17.14
N ARG A 118 3.99 -4.75 18.36
CA ARG A 118 5.13 -4.97 19.26
C ARG A 118 5.35 -6.45 19.52
N SER A 119 4.29 -7.21 19.78
CA SER A 119 4.37 -8.68 19.95
C SER A 119 4.92 -9.37 18.69
N LEU A 120 4.53 -8.90 17.51
CA LEU A 120 5.03 -9.43 16.24
C LEU A 120 6.53 -9.14 16.07
N GLU A 121 6.95 -7.90 16.29
CA GLU A 121 8.34 -7.46 16.20
C GLU A 121 9.25 -8.23 17.16
N ASP A 122 8.81 -8.37 18.44
CA ASP A 122 9.55 -9.10 19.46
C ASP A 122 9.68 -10.60 19.11
N ARG A 123 8.59 -11.23 18.64
CA ARG A 123 8.53 -12.65 18.31
C ARG A 123 9.36 -13.03 17.09
N LEU A 124 9.37 -12.16 16.08
CA LEU A 124 10.02 -12.42 14.78
C LEU A 124 11.37 -11.68 14.64
N HIS A 125 11.79 -10.91 15.66
CA HIS A 125 13.02 -10.12 15.64
C HIS A 125 13.13 -9.21 14.41
N MET A 126 12.01 -8.57 14.03
CA MET A 126 11.88 -7.71 12.86
C MET A 126 11.42 -6.30 13.24
N HIS A 127 11.39 -5.39 12.28
CA HIS A 127 10.83 -4.05 12.41
C HIS A 127 9.72 -3.86 11.40
N TYR A 128 8.53 -3.50 11.88
CA TYR A 128 7.37 -3.23 11.04
C TYR A 128 7.14 -1.73 10.90
N LEU A 129 7.36 -1.21 9.68
CA LEU A 129 7.34 0.20 9.37
C LEU A 129 6.00 0.60 8.74
N ARG A 130 5.36 1.63 9.31
CA ARG A 130 4.13 2.22 8.77
C ARG A 130 4.31 3.73 8.63
N PRO A 131 5.05 4.21 7.62
CA PRO A 131 5.39 5.63 7.48
C PRO A 131 4.18 6.55 7.36
N LEU A 132 3.04 6.03 6.88
CA LEU A 132 1.81 6.80 6.68
C LEU A 132 0.83 6.75 7.86
N ALA A 133 1.12 5.99 8.93
CA ALA A 133 0.17 5.75 10.04
C ALA A 133 -0.28 7.04 10.79
N GLY A 134 0.49 8.11 10.72
CA GLY A 134 0.11 9.42 11.26
C GLY A 134 -0.68 10.32 10.30
N LEU A 135 -0.81 9.94 9.02
CA LEU A 135 -1.33 10.78 7.95
C LEU A 135 -2.72 10.31 7.49
N GLY A 136 -3.59 11.26 7.18
CA GLY A 136 -4.89 10.98 6.57
C GLY A 136 -4.82 11.02 5.04
N GLY A 137 -5.81 10.40 4.38
CA GLY A 137 -5.82 10.21 2.92
C GLY A 137 -5.71 11.51 2.10
N LYS A 138 -6.26 12.63 2.58
CA LYS A 138 -6.13 13.94 1.89
C LYS A 138 -4.69 14.43 1.87
N THR A 139 -3.98 14.32 3.01
CA THR A 139 -2.56 14.69 3.13
C THR A 139 -1.71 13.82 2.23
N ILE A 140 -1.94 12.50 2.29
CA ILE A 140 -1.21 11.53 1.47
C ILE A 140 -1.44 11.78 -0.02
N LYS A 141 -2.69 12.07 -0.44
CA LYS A 141 -3.00 12.42 -1.83
C LYS A 141 -2.21 13.66 -2.28
N ALA A 142 -2.17 14.69 -1.45
CA ALA A 142 -1.41 15.91 -1.75
C ALA A 142 0.10 15.64 -1.85
N MET A 143 0.68 14.85 -0.92
CA MET A 143 2.08 14.44 -0.95
C MET A 143 2.40 13.59 -2.19
N ALA A 144 1.61 12.54 -2.42
CA ALA A 144 1.81 11.64 -3.55
C ALA A 144 1.74 12.37 -4.89
N SER A 145 0.79 13.32 -5.06
CA SER A 145 0.62 14.09 -6.30
C SER A 145 1.83 14.97 -6.67
N ARG A 146 2.72 15.25 -5.73
CA ARG A 146 3.98 15.98 -6.03
C ARG A 146 4.99 15.10 -6.77
N TYR A 147 4.98 13.80 -6.49
CA TYR A 147 6.03 12.87 -6.95
C TYR A 147 5.51 11.81 -7.92
N LEU A 148 4.19 11.58 -7.96
CA LEU A 148 3.56 10.50 -8.71
C LEU A 148 2.40 11.03 -9.55
N ASP A 149 2.28 10.51 -10.77
CA ASP A 149 1.04 10.53 -11.55
C ASP A 149 0.31 9.22 -11.28
N PHE A 150 -0.93 9.30 -10.87
CA PHE A 150 -1.77 8.13 -10.60
C PHE A 150 -3.22 8.39 -11.02
N GLU A 151 -3.92 7.32 -11.36
CA GLU A 151 -5.34 7.33 -11.69
C GLU A 151 -6.16 6.71 -10.55
N GLU A 152 -7.43 7.13 -10.44
CA GLU A 152 -8.41 6.57 -9.51
C GLU A 152 -9.46 5.80 -10.33
N MET A 153 -9.72 4.55 -9.95
CA MET A 153 -10.71 3.70 -10.61
C MET A 153 -11.54 2.96 -9.58
N LEU A 154 -12.77 2.60 -9.95
CA LEU A 154 -13.63 1.76 -9.13
C LEU A 154 -12.99 0.37 -8.93
N SER A 155 -13.16 -0.19 -7.74
CA SER A 155 -12.65 -1.52 -7.35
C SER A 155 -13.08 -2.64 -8.30
N GLU A 156 -14.27 -2.51 -8.91
CA GLU A 156 -14.80 -3.48 -9.87
C GLU A 156 -13.96 -3.63 -11.14
N ARG A 157 -13.13 -2.63 -11.45
CA ARG A 157 -12.18 -2.67 -12.58
C ARG A 157 -10.82 -3.28 -12.21
N TYR A 158 -10.68 -3.75 -10.98
CA TYR A 158 -9.45 -4.35 -10.44
C TYR A 158 -8.19 -3.49 -10.70
N PRO A 159 -8.19 -2.20 -10.31
CA PRO A 159 -7.13 -1.27 -10.70
C PRO A 159 -5.81 -1.45 -9.93
N ALA A 160 -5.87 -2.08 -8.76
CA ALA A 160 -4.74 -2.31 -7.87
C ALA A 160 -4.52 -3.80 -7.61
N SER A 161 -3.42 -4.12 -6.96
CA SER A 161 -3.03 -5.48 -6.58
C SER A 161 -3.05 -5.61 -5.06
N ASP A 162 -4.17 -5.23 -4.44
CA ASP A 162 -4.37 -5.37 -3.00
C ASP A 162 -5.21 -6.59 -2.63
N PHE A 163 -5.26 -6.90 -1.36
CA PHE A 163 -5.98 -8.07 -0.85
C PHE A 163 -7.49 -7.98 -1.11
N GLU A 164 -8.07 -6.77 -1.08
CA GLU A 164 -9.50 -6.59 -1.33
C GLU A 164 -9.86 -7.01 -2.76
N VAL A 165 -9.06 -6.59 -3.72
CA VAL A 165 -9.27 -6.93 -5.15
C VAL A 165 -9.19 -8.44 -5.34
N GLY A 166 -8.19 -9.10 -4.76
CA GLY A 166 -8.06 -10.57 -4.83
C GLY A 166 -9.22 -11.31 -4.17
N LEU A 167 -9.70 -10.83 -3.02
CA LEU A 167 -10.87 -11.40 -2.32
C LEU A 167 -12.17 -11.18 -3.10
N ARG A 168 -12.39 -10.01 -3.69
CA ARG A 168 -13.54 -9.74 -4.58
C ARG A 168 -13.55 -10.69 -5.77
N TYR A 169 -12.41 -10.87 -6.40
CA TYR A 169 -12.27 -11.78 -7.54
C TYR A 169 -12.62 -13.22 -7.15
N ALA A 170 -12.01 -13.74 -6.10
CA ALA A 170 -12.25 -15.12 -5.63
C ALA A 170 -13.70 -15.33 -5.15
N LEU A 171 -14.29 -14.34 -4.46
CA LEU A 171 -15.69 -14.40 -4.04
C LEU A 171 -16.63 -14.43 -5.24
N LYS A 172 -16.38 -13.60 -6.25
CA LYS A 172 -17.17 -13.58 -7.49
C LYS A 172 -17.13 -14.92 -8.22
N GLU A 173 -15.94 -15.50 -8.38
CA GLU A 173 -15.76 -16.79 -9.09
C GLU A 173 -16.46 -17.95 -8.37
N ARG A 174 -16.46 -17.96 -7.03
CA ARG A 174 -16.99 -19.08 -6.25
C ARG A 174 -18.45 -18.91 -5.85
N HIS A 175 -18.92 -17.68 -5.63
CA HIS A 175 -20.24 -17.39 -5.06
C HIS A 175 -21.09 -16.43 -5.90
N GLY A 176 -20.51 -15.88 -6.98
CA GLY A 176 -21.18 -15.00 -7.92
C GLY A 176 -21.20 -13.52 -7.51
N GLN A 177 -21.58 -12.68 -8.46
CA GLN A 177 -21.58 -11.21 -8.32
C GLN A 177 -22.48 -10.73 -7.18
N ARG A 178 -23.62 -11.39 -6.94
CA ARG A 178 -24.57 -11.00 -5.87
C ARG A 178 -23.94 -10.98 -4.48
N GLU A 179 -23.05 -11.95 -4.18
CA GLU A 179 -22.34 -11.99 -2.89
C GLU A 179 -21.28 -10.88 -2.79
N VAL A 180 -20.63 -10.55 -3.89
CA VAL A 180 -19.71 -9.40 -3.93
C VAL A 180 -20.47 -8.11 -3.62
N ASP A 181 -21.61 -7.88 -4.28
CA ASP A 181 -22.43 -6.67 -4.09
C ASP A 181 -23.01 -6.57 -2.67
N ARG A 182 -23.27 -7.70 -2.03
CA ARG A 182 -23.78 -7.78 -0.65
C ARG A 182 -22.71 -7.38 0.37
N ILE A 183 -21.47 -7.80 0.15
CA ILE A 183 -20.37 -7.72 1.13
C ILE A 183 -19.53 -6.45 0.92
N PHE A 184 -19.21 -6.15 -0.30
CA PHE A 184 -18.30 -5.05 -0.62
C PHE A 184 -19.04 -3.78 -1.07
N PRO A 185 -18.58 -2.58 -0.67
CA PRO A 185 -19.20 -1.32 -1.11
C PRO A 185 -19.00 -1.11 -2.61
N SER A 186 -20.06 -0.67 -3.31
CA SER A 186 -20.06 -0.44 -4.76
C SER A 186 -19.19 0.75 -5.21
N ASN A 187 -18.98 1.74 -4.33
CA ASN A 187 -18.28 3.00 -4.66
C ASN A 187 -16.86 3.08 -4.11
N HIS A 188 -16.25 1.93 -3.80
CA HIS A 188 -14.87 1.92 -3.36
C HIS A 188 -13.93 2.13 -4.55
N THR A 189 -12.97 3.04 -4.39
CA THR A 189 -11.97 3.36 -5.42
C THR A 189 -10.58 3.00 -4.94
N HIS A 190 -9.80 2.47 -5.86
CA HIS A 190 -8.36 2.25 -5.68
C HIS A 190 -7.58 3.19 -6.59
N THR A 191 -6.32 3.36 -6.29
CA THR A 191 -5.39 4.13 -7.11
C THR A 191 -4.37 3.22 -7.76
N ARG A 192 -3.93 3.60 -8.96
CA ARG A 192 -2.81 2.97 -9.66
C ARG A 192 -1.80 4.04 -10.04
N VAL A 193 -0.54 3.85 -9.70
CA VAL A 193 0.55 4.71 -10.15
C VAL A 193 0.86 4.42 -11.62
N ILE A 194 0.93 5.49 -12.40
CA ILE A 194 1.20 5.46 -13.84
C ILE A 194 2.64 5.85 -14.12
N ARG A 195 3.17 6.80 -13.33
CA ARG A 195 4.51 7.33 -13.56
C ARG A 195 5.07 8.00 -12.31
N ARG A 196 6.37 7.83 -12.07
CA ARG A 196 7.14 8.67 -11.16
C ARG A 196 7.50 9.97 -11.85
N LYS A 197 7.19 11.12 -11.23
CA LYS A 197 7.60 12.45 -11.71
C LYS A 197 9.08 12.65 -11.45
N ARG A 198 9.81 13.14 -12.43
CA ARG A 198 11.16 13.63 -12.20
C ARG A 198 11.07 14.95 -11.43
N TYR A 199 11.61 14.98 -10.23
CA TYR A 199 11.69 16.22 -9.46
C TYR A 199 12.77 17.10 -10.10
N VAL A 200 12.35 18.11 -10.86
CA VAL A 200 13.23 19.19 -11.24
C VAL A 200 13.27 20.11 -10.01
N GLN A 201 14.40 20.19 -9.33
CA GLN A 201 14.64 21.26 -8.38
C GLN A 201 14.60 22.56 -9.19
N GLU A 202 13.49 23.27 -9.17
CA GLU A 202 13.46 24.68 -9.56
C GLU A 202 14.36 25.37 -8.53
N ASN A 203 15.47 25.94 -9.03
CA ASN A 203 16.43 26.68 -8.23
C ASN A 203 15.69 27.73 -7.42
N GLU A 204 15.75 27.65 -6.11
CA GLU A 204 15.43 28.73 -5.16
C GLU A 204 16.45 29.88 -5.38
N GLY A 205 16.32 30.58 -6.50
CA GLY A 205 17.22 31.66 -6.92
C GLY A 205 16.52 32.99 -7.05
N GLN A 206 15.29 33.17 -6.55
CA GLN A 206 14.56 34.45 -6.74
C GLN A 206 13.90 35.07 -5.49
N GLU A 207 14.10 34.56 -4.29
CA GLU A 207 13.49 35.20 -3.09
C GLU A 207 14.40 36.08 -2.25
N ASP A 208 15.70 36.22 -2.56
CA ASP A 208 16.61 37.07 -1.78
C ASP A 208 16.61 38.56 -2.16
N GLN A 209 15.81 38.99 -3.13
CA GLN A 209 15.75 40.43 -3.51
C GLN A 209 14.61 41.24 -2.85
N ALA A 210 13.67 40.56 -2.14
CA ALA A 210 12.56 41.28 -1.52
C ALA A 210 12.82 41.75 -0.08
N CYS A 211 13.89 41.32 0.57
CA CYS A 211 14.21 41.72 1.95
C CYS A 211 15.25 42.88 2.10
N GLN A 212 15.83 43.38 1.02
CA GLN A 212 16.83 44.49 1.11
C GLN A 212 16.26 45.88 0.93
N GLY A 213 14.94 46.05 0.79
CA GLY A 213 14.28 47.34 0.50
C GLY A 213 13.77 48.16 1.70
N ILE A 214 13.98 47.76 2.95
CA ILE A 214 13.36 48.43 4.14
C ILE A 214 14.38 49.03 5.12
N GLN A 215 15.57 49.35 4.68
CA GLN A 215 16.54 50.06 5.55
C GLN A 215 17.18 51.25 4.88
N SER A 216 16.40 52.20 4.38
CA SER A 216 16.91 53.55 4.07
C SER A 216 15.79 54.56 3.96
N GLU A 217 15.12 54.87 5.07
CA GLU A 217 14.41 56.15 5.28
C GLU A 217 14.18 56.31 6.79
N SER A 218 15.17 56.91 7.47
CA SER A 218 14.98 57.62 8.73
C SER A 218 16.10 58.65 8.86
#